data_ce8ef10797276affaafaf467011bbc03
#
_entry.id   ce8ef10797276affaafaf467011bbc03
#
_cell.length_a   1.000
_cell.length_b   1.000
_cell.length_c   1.000
_cell.angle_alpha   90.00
_cell.angle_beta   90.00
_cell.angle_gamma   90.00
#
_symmetry.space_group_name_H-M   'P 1'
#
loop_
_entity.id
_entity.type
_entity.pdbx_description
1 polymer ?
#
loop_
_entity_poly.entity_id
_entity_poly.type
_entity_poly.pdbx_seq_one_letter_code
_entity_poly.pdbx_strand_id
1 'polypeptide(L)'
;MALYLWLMSAFNDWFIFRKLREAGVNVYVKNIFLCWAVFWFVIVLVPRFLTENFIESHRSTFEIIFGLSFTWIISSILAFFAFVFVDLTTGFKHFTCNKALIAAILALVGVIFCMAQAYFVVRRDVVIKTPKISTDRIRIVYLTDLHLGGIYTRFHFDRVMKLIRDAKPDIFILCGDIIDGDPSRWTLELDELKQTALSSRYGAFAVNGNHEYYYLLDFDVENIIRDSGFNLMINERADTAGITIIGLDDAPKYYNSWLKPYLTPEDVNKFVLVIKHRPGLPVDAEGKFDLQLSGHTHGGQFWPMGHFKSMSYRSQQGLSQKAGGLVYVSNGAGCNGTCMRLFVQPEITVIDLVKE
;
A
#
# COMPACT_ATOMS: atom_id res chain seq x y z
N MET A 1 12.07 12.68 -5.07
CA MET A 1 11.77 12.10 -3.73
C MET A 1 12.89 11.16 -3.26
N ALA A 2 13.31 10.16 -4.05
CA ALA A 2 14.36 9.21 -3.65
C ALA A 2 15.67 9.87 -3.18
N LEU A 3 16.23 10.83 -3.93
CA LEU A 3 17.46 11.54 -3.53
C LEU A 3 17.36 12.25 -2.18
N TYR A 4 16.21 12.85 -1.88
CA TYR A 4 15.99 13.54 -0.61
C TYR A 4 16.00 12.56 0.59
N LEU A 5 15.32 11.42 0.49
CA LEU A 5 15.34 10.38 1.52
C LEU A 5 16.74 9.83 1.77
N TRP A 6 17.53 9.75 0.71
CA TRP A 6 18.93 9.33 0.75
C TRP A 6 19.82 10.32 1.51
N LEU A 7 19.71 11.60 1.17
CA LEU A 7 20.46 12.63 1.87
C LEU A 7 20.06 12.71 3.36
N MET A 8 18.78 12.52 3.66
CA MET A 8 18.31 12.40 5.03
C MET A 8 18.94 11.20 5.76
N SER A 9 18.96 10.02 5.13
CA SER A 9 19.57 8.83 5.74
C SER A 9 21.05 9.05 6.01
N ALA A 10 21.80 9.58 5.05
CA ALA A 10 23.21 9.91 5.22
C ALA A 10 23.46 10.90 6.38
N PHE A 11 22.61 11.92 6.51
CA PHE A 11 22.67 12.85 7.63
C PHE A 11 22.36 12.17 8.96
N ASN A 12 21.34 11.32 9.02
CA ASN A 12 20.98 10.58 10.21
C ASN A 12 22.11 9.66 10.67
N ASP A 13 22.70 8.90 9.72
CA ASP A 13 23.80 7.99 9.98
C ASP A 13 25.07 8.72 10.46
N TRP A 14 25.37 9.88 9.85
CA TRP A 14 26.44 10.77 10.32
C TRP A 14 26.19 11.29 11.74
N PHE A 15 24.96 11.71 12.04
CA PHE A 15 24.57 12.18 13.37
C PHE A 15 24.72 11.08 14.42
N ILE A 16 24.22 9.87 14.14
CA ILE A 16 24.35 8.70 15.01
C ILE A 16 25.82 8.37 15.25
N PHE A 17 26.63 8.32 14.20
CA PHE A 17 28.07 8.07 14.30
C PHE A 17 28.76 9.10 15.19
N ARG A 18 28.44 10.38 15.03
CA ARG A 18 28.95 11.46 15.88
C ARG A 18 28.58 11.23 17.34
N LYS A 19 27.35 10.85 17.66
CA LYS A 19 26.90 10.56 19.02
C LYS A 19 27.58 9.33 19.62
N LEU A 20 27.76 8.27 18.84
CA LEU A 20 28.53 7.10 19.26
C LEU A 20 30.01 7.45 19.55
N ARG A 21 30.60 8.36 18.78
CA ARG A 21 31.94 8.88 19.02
C ARG A 21 32.01 9.70 20.31
N GLU A 22 31.07 10.59 20.53
CA GLU A 22 30.94 11.40 21.76
C GLU A 22 30.78 10.50 22.99
N ALA A 23 30.02 9.42 22.88
CA ALA A 23 29.79 8.45 23.93
C ALA A 23 31.02 7.60 24.29
N GLY A 24 32.12 7.69 23.54
CA GLY A 24 33.30 6.83 23.77
C GLY A 24 33.08 5.36 23.42
N VAL A 25 32.09 5.06 22.57
CA VAL A 25 31.81 3.67 22.12
C VAL A 25 33.04 3.09 21.44
N ASN A 26 33.26 1.77 21.61
CA ASN A 26 34.41 1.05 21.07
C ASN A 26 34.58 1.31 19.56
N VAL A 27 35.82 1.51 19.13
CA VAL A 27 36.16 1.85 17.73
C VAL A 27 35.65 0.83 16.72
N TYR A 28 35.70 -0.45 17.07
CA TYR A 28 35.21 -1.52 16.18
C TYR A 28 33.70 -1.41 15.94
N VAL A 29 32.88 -1.14 16.98
CA VAL A 29 31.43 -0.95 16.86
C VAL A 29 31.10 0.23 15.96
N LYS A 30 31.79 1.36 16.14
CA LYS A 30 31.61 2.56 15.30
C LYS A 30 31.98 2.29 13.84
N ASN A 31 33.09 1.57 13.61
CA ASN A 31 33.54 1.28 12.26
C ASN A 31 32.60 0.27 11.57
N ILE A 32 32.10 -0.74 12.28
CA ILE A 32 31.06 -1.64 11.75
C ILE A 32 29.80 -0.84 11.35
N PHE A 33 29.32 0.04 12.21
CA PHE A 33 28.17 0.90 11.88
C PHE A 33 28.45 1.75 10.64
N LEU A 34 29.61 2.41 10.58
CA LEU A 34 29.98 3.24 9.45
C LEU A 34 30.09 2.43 8.14
N CYS A 35 30.76 1.28 8.18
CA CYS A 35 30.85 0.38 7.00
C CYS A 35 29.47 -0.05 6.53
N TRP A 36 28.57 -0.38 7.46
CA TRP A 36 27.21 -0.79 7.16
C TRP A 36 26.38 0.37 6.55
N ALA A 37 26.46 1.58 7.11
CA ALA A 37 25.80 2.77 6.56
C ALA A 37 26.32 3.10 5.14
N VAL A 38 27.65 3.06 4.94
CA VAL A 38 28.26 3.28 3.61
C VAL A 38 27.84 2.18 2.63
N PHE A 39 27.81 0.91 3.05
CA PHE A 39 27.34 -0.21 2.22
C PHE A 39 25.94 0.07 1.67
N TRP A 40 24.99 0.41 2.53
CA TRP A 40 23.62 0.70 2.08
C TRP A 40 23.54 1.97 1.22
N PHE A 41 24.34 2.97 1.52
CA PHE A 41 24.43 4.16 0.69
C PHE A 41 24.95 3.84 -0.72
N VAL A 42 25.96 3.00 -0.85
CA VAL A 42 26.54 2.62 -2.14
C VAL A 42 25.61 1.70 -2.91
N ILE A 43 25.02 0.68 -2.27
CA ILE A 43 24.27 -0.38 -2.96
C ILE A 43 23.05 0.14 -3.72
N VAL A 44 22.44 1.23 -3.27
CA VAL A 44 21.32 1.85 -4.00
C VAL A 44 21.78 2.72 -5.17
N LEU A 45 23.05 3.14 -5.18
CA LEU A 45 23.60 3.84 -6.34
C LEU A 45 23.97 2.87 -7.47
N VAL A 46 24.27 1.62 -7.14
CA VAL A 46 24.72 0.60 -8.10
C VAL A 46 23.76 0.45 -9.31
N PRO A 47 22.45 0.35 -9.16
CA PRO A 47 21.55 0.20 -10.31
C PRO A 47 21.65 1.30 -11.36
N ARG A 48 22.10 2.51 -10.99
CA ARG A 48 22.26 3.63 -11.91
C ARG A 48 23.43 3.46 -12.90
N PHE A 49 24.33 2.54 -12.60
CA PHE A 49 25.51 2.26 -13.40
C PHE A 49 25.41 0.92 -14.16
N LEU A 50 24.29 0.19 -13.98
CA LEU A 50 24.03 -1.08 -14.64
C LEU A 50 23.16 -0.87 -15.88
N THR A 51 23.33 -1.75 -16.86
CA THR A 51 22.48 -1.75 -18.06
C THR A 51 21.06 -2.22 -17.74
N GLU A 52 20.08 -1.72 -18.48
CA GLU A 52 18.67 -2.14 -18.31
C GLU A 52 18.54 -3.65 -18.41
N ASN A 53 19.15 -4.29 -19.41
CA ASN A 53 19.12 -5.75 -19.59
C ASN A 53 19.69 -6.51 -18.37
N PHE A 54 20.71 -5.98 -17.70
CA PHE A 54 21.24 -6.62 -16.49
C PHE A 54 20.27 -6.49 -15.30
N ILE A 55 19.63 -5.31 -15.18
CA ILE A 55 18.63 -5.07 -14.13
C ILE A 55 17.43 -5.98 -14.34
N GLU A 56 16.92 -6.09 -15.57
CA GLU A 56 15.81 -6.98 -15.92
C GLU A 56 16.11 -8.45 -15.62
N SER A 57 17.28 -8.96 -16.02
CA SER A 57 17.69 -10.35 -15.77
C SER A 57 17.84 -10.68 -14.27
N HIS A 58 17.98 -9.67 -13.41
CA HIS A 58 18.17 -9.82 -11.95
C HIS A 58 17.10 -9.05 -11.16
N ARG A 59 15.95 -8.76 -11.75
CA ARG A 59 14.89 -7.91 -11.19
C ARG A 59 14.51 -8.28 -9.76
N SER A 60 14.22 -9.55 -9.47
CA SER A 60 13.86 -10.01 -8.12
C SER A 60 14.93 -9.69 -7.07
N THR A 61 16.21 -9.78 -7.45
CA THR A 61 17.31 -9.40 -6.56
C THR A 61 17.33 -7.91 -6.28
N PHE A 62 17.09 -7.09 -7.32
CA PHE A 62 17.03 -5.63 -7.15
C PHE A 62 15.81 -5.20 -6.32
N GLU A 63 14.66 -5.84 -6.46
CA GLU A 63 13.48 -5.57 -5.62
C GLU A 63 13.75 -5.85 -4.14
N ILE A 64 14.40 -6.98 -3.82
CA ILE A 64 14.80 -7.31 -2.46
C ILE A 64 15.81 -6.28 -1.92
N ILE A 65 16.84 -5.94 -2.72
CA ILE A 65 17.84 -4.93 -2.35
C ILE A 65 17.17 -3.58 -2.12
N PHE A 66 16.23 -3.18 -2.97
CA PHE A 66 15.48 -1.93 -2.82
C PHE A 66 14.65 -1.93 -1.53
N GLY A 67 13.91 -3.01 -1.26
CA GLY A 67 13.11 -3.16 -0.05
C GLY A 67 13.96 -3.11 1.23
N LEU A 68 15.11 -3.80 1.25
CA LEU A 68 16.05 -3.78 2.36
C LEU A 68 16.67 -2.39 2.54
N SER A 69 17.03 -1.71 1.44
CA SER A 69 17.58 -0.35 1.48
C SER A 69 16.56 0.64 2.05
N PHE A 70 15.31 0.52 1.65
CA PHE A 70 14.24 1.37 2.18
C PHE A 70 14.00 1.08 3.67
N THR A 71 14.08 -0.19 4.08
CA THR A 71 14.02 -0.60 5.50
C THR A 71 15.17 0.03 6.30
N TRP A 72 16.39 0.08 5.74
CA TRP A 72 17.51 0.77 6.38
C TRP A 72 17.24 2.27 6.54
N ILE A 73 16.76 2.96 5.50
CA ILE A 73 16.43 4.39 5.55
C ILE A 73 15.45 4.67 6.69
N ILE A 74 14.36 3.92 6.77
CA ILE A 74 13.37 4.10 7.84
C ILE A 74 13.97 3.79 9.23
N SER A 75 14.77 2.74 9.33
CA SER A 75 15.46 2.40 10.59
C SER A 75 16.42 3.49 11.04
N SER A 76 17.17 4.11 10.11
CA SER A 76 18.07 5.24 10.43
C SER A 76 17.30 6.48 10.90
N ILE A 77 16.13 6.75 10.34
CA ILE A 77 15.24 7.83 10.79
C ILE A 77 14.74 7.57 12.22
N LEU A 78 14.29 6.35 12.51
CA LEU A 78 13.84 5.95 13.84
C LEU A 78 14.99 6.05 14.86
N ALA A 79 16.18 5.60 14.48
CA ALA A 79 17.37 5.71 15.33
C ALA A 79 17.75 7.18 15.58
N PHE A 80 17.73 8.03 14.56
CA PHE A 80 17.98 9.46 14.72
C PHE A 80 17.04 10.08 15.77
N PHE A 81 15.72 9.83 15.65
CA PHE A 81 14.76 10.35 16.62
C PHE A 81 14.97 9.77 18.03
N ALA A 82 15.35 8.51 18.16
CA ALA A 82 15.67 7.90 19.45
C ALA A 82 16.89 8.58 20.12
N PHE A 83 17.96 8.83 19.33
CA PHE A 83 19.14 9.55 19.83
C PHE A 83 18.84 11.00 20.20
N VAL A 84 18.05 11.72 19.38
CA VAL A 84 17.60 13.09 19.69
C VAL A 84 16.74 13.09 20.95
N PHE A 85 15.79 12.16 21.09
CA PHE A 85 14.93 12.06 22.26
C PHE A 85 15.72 11.86 23.56
N VAL A 86 16.70 10.95 23.55
CA VAL A 86 17.56 10.70 24.72
C VAL A 86 18.40 11.94 25.05
N ASP A 87 18.90 12.66 24.04
CA ASP A 87 19.67 13.87 24.23
C ASP A 87 18.84 15.00 24.84
N LEU A 88 17.62 15.21 24.30
CA LEU A 88 16.65 16.18 24.80
C LEU A 88 16.26 15.90 26.27
N THR A 89 15.87 14.66 26.57
CA THR A 89 15.40 14.27 27.92
C THR A 89 16.50 14.34 28.97
N THR A 90 17.78 14.29 28.56
CA THR A 90 18.93 14.39 29.44
C THR A 90 19.58 15.78 29.44
N GLY A 91 18.93 16.78 28.82
CA GLY A 91 19.31 18.18 28.83
C GLY A 91 20.60 18.50 28.07
N PHE A 92 20.85 17.81 26.95
CA PHE A 92 22.05 17.99 26.09
C PHE A 92 23.40 17.83 26.81
N LYS A 93 23.40 17.13 27.93
CA LYS A 93 24.65 16.81 28.64
C LYS A 93 25.47 15.83 27.81
N HIS A 94 26.75 15.70 28.10
CA HIS A 94 27.67 14.78 27.41
C HIS A 94 27.04 13.42 27.15
N PHE A 95 27.12 12.94 25.89
CA PHE A 95 26.47 11.73 25.45
C PHE A 95 27.34 10.52 25.86
N THR A 96 26.85 9.72 26.80
CA THR A 96 27.55 8.57 27.40
C THR A 96 27.21 7.26 26.73
N CYS A 97 28.00 6.20 26.97
CA CYS A 97 27.70 4.84 26.50
C CYS A 97 26.30 4.36 26.93
N ASN A 98 25.88 4.67 28.18
CA ASN A 98 24.55 4.29 28.65
C ASN A 98 23.43 4.99 27.86
N LYS A 99 23.58 6.27 27.52
CA LYS A 99 22.66 7.00 26.66
C LYS A 99 22.62 6.40 25.26
N ALA A 100 23.78 6.05 24.68
CA ALA A 100 23.86 5.40 23.38
C ALA A 100 23.15 4.03 23.38
N LEU A 101 23.32 3.26 24.46
CA LEU A 101 22.64 1.98 24.63
C LEU A 101 21.12 2.16 24.72
N ILE A 102 20.64 3.11 25.53
CA ILE A 102 19.20 3.41 25.65
C ILE A 102 18.63 3.83 24.30
N ALA A 103 19.31 4.73 23.58
CA ALA A 103 18.86 5.18 22.25
C ALA A 103 18.81 4.02 21.25
N ALA A 104 19.82 3.12 21.25
CA ALA A 104 19.84 1.93 20.39
C ALA A 104 18.71 0.96 20.72
N ILE A 105 18.39 0.74 22.00
CA ILE A 105 17.26 -0.10 22.42
C ILE A 105 15.94 0.53 21.96
N LEU A 106 15.74 1.83 22.16
CA LEU A 106 14.53 2.52 21.69
C LEU A 106 14.38 2.45 20.17
N ALA A 107 15.48 2.62 19.43
CA ALA A 107 15.46 2.46 17.97
C ALA A 107 15.07 1.04 17.56
N LEU A 108 15.66 0.02 18.16
CA LEU A 108 15.35 -1.39 17.89
C LEU A 108 13.89 -1.70 18.21
N VAL A 109 13.38 -1.26 19.35
CA VAL A 109 11.96 -1.41 19.72
C VAL A 109 11.06 -0.73 18.68
N GLY A 110 11.42 0.48 18.24
CA GLY A 110 10.69 1.20 17.19
C GLY A 110 10.65 0.43 15.87
N VAL A 111 11.79 -0.13 15.44
CA VAL A 111 11.87 -0.96 14.22
C VAL A 111 10.99 -2.20 14.36
N ILE A 112 11.11 -2.95 15.46
CA ILE A 112 10.29 -4.15 15.72
C ILE A 112 8.80 -3.78 15.73
N PHE A 113 8.43 -2.68 16.37
CA PHE A 113 7.06 -2.19 16.39
C PHE A 113 6.54 -1.88 14.98
N CYS A 114 7.31 -1.17 14.16
CA CYS A 114 6.92 -0.85 12.78
C CYS A 114 6.77 -2.10 11.91
N MET A 115 7.68 -3.07 12.06
CA MET A 115 7.57 -4.36 11.36
C MET A 115 6.35 -5.14 11.83
N ALA A 116 6.15 -5.28 13.15
CA ALA A 116 4.99 -5.96 13.69
C ALA A 116 3.68 -5.32 13.20
N GLN A 117 3.61 -4.00 13.19
CA GLN A 117 2.41 -3.26 12.76
C GLN A 117 2.09 -3.51 11.28
N ALA A 118 3.09 -3.70 10.41
CA ALA A 118 2.87 -4.03 9.01
C ALA A 118 2.18 -5.41 8.81
N TYR A 119 2.36 -6.34 9.74
CA TYR A 119 1.75 -7.67 9.70
C TYR A 119 0.38 -7.75 10.40
N PHE A 120 -0.01 -6.73 11.17
CA PHE A 120 -1.31 -6.69 11.84
C PHE A 120 -2.40 -6.09 10.94
N VAL A 121 -2.78 -6.87 9.91
CA VAL A 121 -3.92 -6.52 9.04
C VAL A 121 -5.21 -6.51 9.85
N VAL A 122 -5.96 -5.44 9.74
CA VAL A 122 -7.27 -5.29 10.41
C VAL A 122 -8.40 -5.36 9.39
N ARG A 123 -9.57 -5.79 9.85
CA ARG A 123 -10.81 -5.67 9.12
C ARG A 123 -11.49 -4.34 9.48
N ARG A 124 -11.87 -3.56 8.46
CA ARG A 124 -12.70 -2.36 8.61
C ARG A 124 -14.09 -2.63 8.08
N ASP A 125 -15.08 -2.47 8.92
CA ASP A 125 -16.48 -2.64 8.53
C ASP A 125 -17.12 -1.27 8.31
N VAL A 126 -17.80 -1.10 7.17
CA VAL A 126 -18.52 0.09 6.75
C VAL A 126 -19.94 -0.30 6.37
N VAL A 127 -20.93 0.38 6.88
CA VAL A 127 -22.33 0.17 6.53
C VAL A 127 -22.85 1.40 5.78
N ILE A 128 -23.37 1.17 4.58
CA ILE A 128 -23.97 2.21 3.73
C ILE A 128 -25.44 1.85 3.52
N LYS A 129 -26.32 2.68 4.03
CA LYS A 129 -27.77 2.57 3.80
C LYS A 129 -28.14 3.21 2.47
N THR A 130 -28.96 2.53 1.67
CA THR A 130 -29.37 3.03 0.36
C THR A 130 -30.70 2.40 -0.10
N PRO A 131 -31.62 3.18 -0.66
CA PRO A 131 -32.82 2.62 -1.30
C PRO A 131 -32.56 2.00 -2.68
N LYS A 132 -31.34 2.15 -3.23
CA LYS A 132 -30.99 1.79 -4.63
C LYS A 132 -30.60 0.32 -4.82
N ILE A 133 -30.77 -0.53 -3.81
CA ILE A 133 -30.55 -1.99 -3.93
C ILE A 133 -31.87 -2.73 -3.77
N SER A 134 -32.01 -3.86 -4.49
CA SER A 134 -33.23 -4.67 -4.47
C SER A 134 -33.25 -5.70 -3.35
N THR A 135 -32.07 -6.13 -2.87
CA THR A 135 -31.88 -7.11 -1.79
C THR A 135 -31.71 -6.41 -0.45
N ASP A 136 -31.97 -7.11 0.64
CA ASP A 136 -31.81 -6.54 1.99
C ASP A 136 -30.37 -6.12 2.29
N ARG A 137 -29.39 -6.85 1.73
CA ARG A 137 -27.96 -6.55 1.89
C ARG A 137 -27.14 -7.08 0.72
N ILE A 138 -26.08 -6.34 0.37
CA ILE A 138 -24.98 -6.78 -0.51
C ILE A 138 -23.67 -6.53 0.24
N ARG A 139 -22.88 -7.59 0.46
CA ARG A 139 -21.56 -7.50 1.10
C ARG A 139 -20.47 -7.42 0.08
N ILE A 140 -19.76 -6.31 0.05
CA ILE A 140 -18.59 -6.07 -0.78
C ILE A 140 -17.36 -6.22 0.09
N VAL A 141 -16.45 -7.14 -0.24
CA VAL A 141 -15.11 -7.19 0.36
C VAL A 141 -14.14 -6.55 -0.60
N TYR A 142 -13.42 -5.56 -0.12
CA TYR A 142 -12.56 -4.73 -0.91
C TYR A 142 -11.11 -4.83 -0.42
N LEU A 143 -10.22 -5.16 -1.34
CA LEU A 143 -8.79 -5.32 -1.16
C LEU A 143 -8.04 -4.44 -2.16
N THR A 144 -6.97 -3.79 -1.75
CA THR A 144 -6.09 -2.98 -2.61
C THR A 144 -4.67 -3.01 -2.07
N ASP A 145 -3.72 -2.66 -2.92
CA ASP A 145 -2.31 -2.50 -2.54
C ASP A 145 -1.77 -3.76 -1.83
N LEU A 146 -1.99 -4.92 -2.42
CA LEU A 146 -1.54 -6.20 -1.87
C LEU A 146 -0.03 -6.37 -2.04
N HIS A 147 0.52 -5.90 -3.19
CA HIS A 147 1.93 -5.93 -3.53
C HIS A 147 2.56 -7.32 -3.36
N LEU A 148 1.99 -8.33 -4.00
CA LEU A 148 2.58 -9.68 -4.05
C LEU A 148 3.93 -9.61 -4.76
N GLY A 149 5.02 -9.63 -4.01
CA GLY A 149 6.38 -9.46 -4.54
C GLY A 149 7.38 -9.04 -3.48
N GLY A 150 8.64 -8.82 -3.88
CA GLY A 150 9.69 -8.25 -3.06
C GLY A 150 9.91 -8.99 -1.74
N ILE A 151 9.66 -8.29 -0.63
CA ILE A 151 9.79 -8.81 0.74
C ILE A 151 8.46 -9.25 1.36
N TYR A 152 7.40 -9.35 0.56
CA TYR A 152 6.11 -9.86 1.00
C TYR A 152 6.21 -11.32 1.45
N THR A 153 5.45 -11.73 2.44
CA THR A 153 5.54 -13.08 3.02
C THR A 153 4.22 -13.83 2.92
N ARG A 154 4.31 -15.15 2.74
CA ARG A 154 3.16 -16.05 2.78
C ARG A 154 2.34 -15.88 4.07
N PHE A 155 3.00 -15.72 5.22
CA PHE A 155 2.33 -15.49 6.51
C PHE A 155 1.40 -14.26 6.49
N HIS A 156 1.83 -13.17 5.84
CA HIS A 156 1.01 -11.96 5.71
C HIS A 156 -0.19 -12.22 4.80
N PHE A 157 0.03 -12.88 3.67
CA PHE A 157 -1.02 -13.25 2.73
C PHE A 157 -2.08 -14.14 3.40
N ASP A 158 -1.68 -15.19 4.12
CA ASP A 158 -2.59 -16.08 4.84
C ASP A 158 -3.51 -15.33 5.79
N ARG A 159 -2.98 -14.30 6.47
CA ARG A 159 -3.76 -13.44 7.35
C ARG A 159 -4.78 -12.60 6.58
N VAL A 160 -4.38 -12.00 5.46
CA VAL A 160 -5.28 -11.25 4.58
C VAL A 160 -6.39 -12.16 4.08
N MET A 161 -6.04 -13.32 3.52
CA MET A 161 -7.02 -14.27 2.97
C MET A 161 -7.96 -14.85 4.02
N LYS A 162 -7.45 -15.09 5.25
CA LYS A 162 -8.32 -15.49 6.37
C LYS A 162 -9.41 -14.46 6.64
N LEU A 163 -9.05 -13.18 6.72
CA LEU A 163 -10.03 -12.10 6.96
C LEU A 163 -11.05 -11.98 5.83
N ILE A 164 -10.62 -12.16 4.56
CA ILE A 164 -11.51 -12.12 3.40
C ILE A 164 -12.48 -13.30 3.43
N ARG A 165 -11.99 -14.54 3.64
CA ARG A 165 -12.84 -15.73 3.73
C ARG A 165 -13.85 -15.64 4.88
N ASP A 166 -13.40 -15.16 6.05
CA ASP A 166 -14.28 -14.98 7.22
C ASP A 166 -15.37 -13.91 6.95
N ALA A 167 -15.08 -12.94 6.09
CA ALA A 167 -16.03 -11.90 5.68
C ALA A 167 -17.13 -12.42 4.75
N LYS A 168 -16.88 -13.50 3.97
CA LYS A 168 -17.83 -14.12 3.02
C LYS A 168 -18.39 -13.09 2.02
N PRO A 169 -17.60 -12.63 1.05
CA PRO A 169 -18.02 -11.63 0.08
C PRO A 169 -19.19 -12.10 -0.80
N ASP A 170 -20.19 -11.24 -1.01
CA ASP A 170 -21.12 -11.35 -2.13
C ASP A 170 -20.47 -10.83 -3.42
N ILE A 171 -19.68 -9.74 -3.29
CA ILE A 171 -18.83 -9.17 -4.35
C ILE A 171 -17.41 -9.05 -3.79
N PHE A 172 -16.41 -9.51 -4.56
CA PHE A 172 -15.00 -9.35 -4.18
C PHE A 172 -14.31 -8.37 -5.14
N ILE A 173 -13.62 -7.36 -4.59
CA ILE A 173 -12.98 -6.29 -5.37
C ILE A 173 -11.49 -6.24 -5.09
N LEU A 174 -10.67 -6.26 -6.15
CA LEU A 174 -9.25 -5.92 -6.15
C LEU A 174 -9.04 -4.57 -6.83
N CYS A 175 -8.54 -3.59 -6.08
CA CYS A 175 -8.45 -2.21 -6.56
C CYS A 175 -7.01 -1.76 -6.84
N GLY A 176 -6.28 -2.57 -7.63
CA GLY A 176 -4.94 -2.27 -8.11
C GLY A 176 -3.80 -2.49 -7.12
N ASP A 177 -2.59 -2.42 -7.65
CA ASP A 177 -1.32 -2.70 -6.98
C ASP A 177 -1.34 -4.09 -6.29
N ILE A 178 -1.71 -5.10 -7.08
CA ILE A 178 -1.90 -6.48 -6.62
C ILE A 178 -0.59 -7.25 -6.67
N ILE A 179 0.16 -7.10 -7.76
CA ILE A 179 1.36 -7.87 -8.08
C ILE A 179 2.57 -6.94 -8.21
N ASP A 180 3.64 -7.29 -7.48
CA ASP A 180 4.97 -6.71 -7.61
C ASP A 180 5.96 -7.80 -8.01
N GLY A 181 6.61 -7.66 -9.19
CA GLY A 181 7.64 -8.59 -9.66
C GLY A 181 7.08 -9.82 -10.39
N ASP A 182 7.81 -10.93 -10.34
CA ASP A 182 7.54 -12.15 -11.09
C ASP A 182 6.34 -12.93 -10.52
N PRO A 183 5.20 -13.01 -11.25
CA PRO A 183 3.99 -13.67 -10.79
C PRO A 183 4.14 -15.19 -10.63
N SER A 184 5.09 -15.82 -11.30
CA SER A 184 5.31 -17.27 -11.21
C SER A 184 5.68 -17.73 -9.79
N ARG A 185 6.15 -16.83 -8.97
CA ARG A 185 6.49 -17.06 -7.56
C ARG A 185 5.27 -17.10 -6.64
N TRP A 186 4.12 -16.68 -7.11
CA TRP A 186 2.89 -16.44 -6.32
C TRP A 186 1.71 -17.30 -6.80
N THR A 187 1.98 -18.43 -7.44
CA THR A 187 0.95 -19.30 -8.02
C THR A 187 -0.07 -19.79 -6.99
N LEU A 188 0.41 -20.16 -5.78
CA LEU A 188 -0.48 -20.60 -4.69
C LEU A 188 -1.37 -19.47 -4.19
N GLU A 189 -0.83 -18.27 -4.07
CA GLU A 189 -1.54 -17.06 -3.65
C GLU A 189 -2.60 -16.66 -4.68
N LEU A 190 -2.25 -16.71 -5.97
CA LEU A 190 -3.16 -16.44 -7.07
C LEU A 190 -4.29 -17.48 -7.14
N ASP A 191 -4.00 -18.77 -6.89
CA ASP A 191 -5.01 -19.81 -6.80
C ASP A 191 -5.98 -19.62 -5.63
N GLU A 192 -5.50 -19.18 -4.47
CA GLU A 192 -6.37 -18.87 -3.33
C GLU A 192 -7.26 -17.64 -3.59
N LEU A 193 -6.72 -16.60 -4.26
CA LEU A 193 -7.52 -15.47 -4.74
C LEU A 193 -8.60 -15.95 -5.69
N LYS A 194 -8.25 -16.83 -6.64
CA LYS A 194 -9.18 -17.43 -7.61
C LYS A 194 -10.32 -18.19 -6.93
N GLN A 195 -10.03 -19.04 -5.95
CA GLN A 195 -11.07 -19.76 -5.22
C GLN A 195 -12.03 -18.80 -4.51
N THR A 196 -11.51 -17.71 -3.96
CA THR A 196 -12.32 -16.69 -3.28
C THR A 196 -13.16 -15.90 -4.29
N ALA A 197 -12.58 -15.54 -5.44
CA ALA A 197 -13.27 -14.85 -6.52
C ALA A 197 -14.44 -15.69 -7.04
N LEU A 198 -14.19 -16.97 -7.34
CA LEU A 198 -15.21 -17.91 -7.85
C LEU A 198 -16.32 -18.21 -6.84
N SER A 199 -16.04 -18.09 -5.53
CA SER A 199 -17.05 -18.29 -4.48
C SER A 199 -17.90 -17.04 -4.21
N SER A 200 -17.56 -15.89 -4.78
CA SER A 200 -18.30 -14.64 -4.62
C SER A 200 -19.58 -14.65 -5.46
N ARG A 201 -20.74 -14.63 -4.78
CA ARG A 201 -22.07 -14.86 -5.40
C ARG A 201 -22.38 -13.97 -6.59
N TYR A 202 -21.96 -12.71 -6.54
CA TYR A 202 -22.24 -11.71 -7.56
C TYR A 202 -20.99 -11.32 -8.35
N GLY A 203 -19.93 -12.14 -8.25
CA GLY A 203 -18.71 -12.00 -9.02
C GLY A 203 -17.57 -11.28 -8.31
N ALA A 204 -16.45 -11.30 -8.98
CA ALA A 204 -15.23 -10.63 -8.54
C ALA A 204 -14.75 -9.66 -9.63
N PHE A 205 -14.31 -8.48 -9.22
CA PHE A 205 -13.93 -7.38 -10.12
C PHE A 205 -12.57 -6.82 -9.72
N ALA A 206 -11.79 -6.44 -10.72
CA ALA A 206 -10.47 -5.84 -10.49
C ALA A 206 -10.26 -4.61 -11.38
N VAL A 207 -9.40 -3.72 -10.96
CA VAL A 207 -8.81 -2.66 -11.79
C VAL A 207 -7.30 -2.69 -11.63
N ASN A 208 -6.55 -2.21 -12.63
CA ASN A 208 -5.12 -2.01 -12.49
C ASN A 208 -4.81 -0.85 -11.55
N GLY A 209 -3.71 -0.98 -10.82
CA GLY A 209 -3.01 0.14 -10.20
C GLY A 209 -1.79 0.53 -11.04
N ASN A 210 -0.95 1.41 -10.50
CA ASN A 210 0.24 1.83 -11.22
C ASN A 210 1.35 0.76 -11.23
N HIS A 211 1.36 -0.16 -10.27
CA HIS A 211 2.38 -1.22 -10.23
C HIS A 211 2.15 -2.25 -11.34
N GLU A 212 0.91 -2.59 -11.69
CA GLU A 212 0.66 -3.46 -12.83
C GLU A 212 1.34 -2.90 -14.10
N TYR A 213 1.30 -1.58 -14.32
CA TYR A 213 1.95 -0.93 -15.47
C TYR A 213 3.47 -0.97 -15.44
N TYR A 214 4.10 -1.13 -14.30
CA TYR A 214 5.57 -1.27 -14.21
C TYR A 214 6.05 -2.65 -14.68
N TYR A 215 5.17 -3.65 -14.70
CA TYR A 215 5.49 -5.04 -15.02
C TYR A 215 4.86 -5.54 -16.32
N LEU A 216 4.03 -4.75 -17.01
CA LEU A 216 3.35 -5.17 -18.24
C LEU A 216 4.29 -5.55 -19.40
N LEU A 217 5.52 -5.03 -19.41
CA LEU A 217 6.50 -5.36 -20.46
C LEU A 217 7.13 -6.75 -20.24
N ASP A 218 7.11 -7.25 -19.00
CA ASP A 218 7.77 -8.49 -18.62
C ASP A 218 6.79 -9.65 -18.48
N PHE A 219 5.58 -9.34 -18.02
CA PHE A 219 4.55 -10.33 -17.69
C PHE A 219 3.18 -9.88 -18.20
N ASP A 220 2.38 -10.84 -18.63
CA ASP A 220 0.97 -10.59 -18.99
C ASP A 220 0.09 -10.51 -17.72
N VAL A 221 0.34 -9.46 -16.92
CA VAL A 221 -0.30 -9.25 -15.61
C VAL A 221 -1.82 -9.17 -15.75
N GLU A 222 -2.34 -8.60 -16.84
CA GLU A 222 -3.77 -8.47 -17.07
C GLU A 222 -4.42 -9.85 -17.23
N ASN A 223 -3.84 -10.74 -18.02
CA ASN A 223 -4.34 -12.11 -18.16
C ASN A 223 -4.16 -12.90 -16.87
N ILE A 224 -3.10 -12.71 -16.11
CA ILE A 224 -2.92 -13.35 -14.81
C ILE A 224 -4.06 -12.97 -13.84
N ILE A 225 -4.46 -11.70 -13.80
CA ILE A 225 -5.58 -11.23 -12.97
C ILE A 225 -6.90 -11.84 -13.47
N ARG A 226 -7.13 -11.91 -14.79
CA ARG A 226 -8.32 -12.56 -15.39
C ARG A 226 -8.36 -14.06 -15.08
N ASP A 227 -7.23 -14.75 -15.22
CA ASP A 227 -7.10 -16.18 -14.92
C ASP A 227 -7.28 -16.49 -13.43
N SER A 228 -7.05 -15.50 -12.58
CA SER A 228 -7.37 -15.54 -11.15
C SER A 228 -8.84 -15.26 -10.84
N GLY A 229 -9.73 -15.37 -11.84
CA GLY A 229 -11.18 -15.35 -11.68
C GLY A 229 -11.80 -13.97 -11.53
N PHE A 230 -11.05 -12.90 -11.80
CA PHE A 230 -11.56 -11.54 -11.74
C PHE A 230 -11.98 -11.01 -13.10
N ASN A 231 -13.10 -10.30 -13.15
CA ASN A 231 -13.41 -9.42 -14.26
C ASN A 231 -12.54 -8.16 -14.15
N LEU A 232 -11.41 -8.14 -14.88
CA LEU A 232 -10.51 -6.99 -14.93
C LEU A 232 -11.13 -5.90 -15.81
N MET A 233 -11.48 -4.79 -15.18
CA MET A 233 -12.19 -3.66 -15.78
C MET A 233 -11.22 -2.55 -16.17
N ILE A 234 -10.96 -2.41 -17.46
CA ILE A 234 -10.09 -1.39 -18.03
C ILE A 234 -10.95 -0.33 -18.70
N ASN A 235 -11.45 0.62 -17.93
CA ASN A 235 -12.45 1.60 -18.36
C ASN A 235 -13.72 0.91 -18.87
N GLU A 236 -14.29 0.07 -18.06
CA GLU A 236 -15.42 -0.78 -18.39
C GLU A 236 -16.54 -0.63 -17.36
N ARG A 237 -17.72 -1.09 -17.76
CA ARG A 237 -18.93 -1.18 -16.95
C ARG A 237 -19.36 -2.64 -16.79
N ALA A 238 -19.88 -2.98 -15.63
CA ALA A 238 -20.58 -4.21 -15.35
C ALA A 238 -21.84 -3.94 -14.51
N ASP A 239 -22.91 -4.69 -14.74
CA ASP A 239 -24.10 -4.67 -13.91
C ASP A 239 -24.23 -6.01 -13.20
N THR A 240 -24.35 -5.99 -11.88
CA THR A 240 -24.51 -7.19 -11.04
C THR A 240 -25.32 -6.87 -9.78
N ALA A 241 -26.10 -7.83 -9.30
CA ALA A 241 -26.91 -7.69 -8.08
C ALA A 241 -27.80 -6.42 -8.04
N GLY A 242 -28.14 -5.85 -9.19
CA GLY A 242 -28.91 -4.61 -9.29
C GLY A 242 -28.10 -3.33 -9.06
N ILE A 243 -26.77 -3.41 -8.96
CA ILE A 243 -25.86 -2.26 -8.90
C ILE A 243 -25.05 -2.15 -10.20
N THR A 244 -24.60 -0.94 -10.49
CA THR A 244 -23.67 -0.67 -11.60
C THR A 244 -22.27 -0.52 -11.05
N ILE A 245 -21.30 -1.27 -11.58
CA ILE A 245 -19.88 -1.19 -11.26
C ILE A 245 -19.16 -0.55 -12.45
N ILE A 246 -18.37 0.50 -12.20
CA ILE A 246 -17.55 1.17 -13.21
C ILE A 246 -16.10 1.06 -12.77
N GLY A 247 -15.30 0.30 -13.51
CA GLY A 247 -13.86 0.18 -13.29
C GLY A 247 -13.10 1.18 -14.15
N LEU A 248 -12.33 2.05 -13.50
CA LEU A 248 -11.51 3.07 -14.16
C LEU A 248 -10.03 2.69 -14.05
N ASP A 249 -9.38 2.66 -15.20
CA ASP A 249 -7.98 2.27 -15.33
C ASP A 249 -7.01 3.33 -14.76
N ASP A 250 -5.83 2.89 -14.33
CA ASP A 250 -4.77 3.73 -13.75
C ASP A 250 -3.62 4.04 -14.74
N ALA A 251 -3.75 3.67 -16.02
CA ALA A 251 -2.73 4.03 -17.02
C ALA A 251 -2.47 5.53 -17.05
N PRO A 252 -1.21 5.98 -17.25
CA PRO A 252 -0.86 7.41 -17.23
C PRO A 252 -1.73 8.30 -18.13
N LYS A 253 -2.16 7.77 -19.28
CA LYS A 253 -3.06 8.47 -20.21
C LYS A 253 -4.49 8.68 -19.69
N TYR A 254 -4.89 7.97 -18.61
CA TYR A 254 -6.24 8.01 -18.01
C TYR A 254 -6.30 8.69 -16.65
N TYR A 255 -5.29 9.47 -16.27
CA TYR A 255 -5.34 10.22 -14.99
C TYR A 255 -6.57 11.13 -14.88
N ASN A 256 -7.04 11.68 -16.01
CA ASN A 256 -8.30 12.42 -16.11
C ASN A 256 -9.41 11.48 -16.61
N SER A 257 -9.88 10.58 -15.78
CA SER A 257 -10.97 9.66 -16.10
C SER A 257 -12.33 10.34 -16.05
N TRP A 258 -13.32 9.80 -16.81
CA TRP A 258 -14.67 10.30 -16.94
C TRP A 258 -15.66 9.19 -16.66
N LEU A 259 -16.81 9.50 -16.02
CA LEU A 259 -17.89 8.55 -15.75
C LEU A 259 -18.95 8.52 -16.87
N LYS A 260 -19.20 9.66 -17.49
CA LYS A 260 -20.26 9.82 -18.50
C LYS A 260 -20.28 8.73 -19.59
N PRO A 261 -19.14 8.27 -20.13
CA PRO A 261 -19.15 7.21 -21.17
C PRO A 261 -19.74 5.88 -20.71
N TYR A 262 -19.76 5.61 -19.40
CA TYR A 262 -20.17 4.33 -18.82
C TYR A 262 -21.52 4.37 -18.14
N LEU A 263 -22.14 5.55 -18.04
CA LEU A 263 -23.44 5.76 -17.40
C LEU A 263 -24.57 5.74 -18.42
N THR A 264 -25.70 5.17 -17.99
CA THR A 264 -26.96 5.19 -18.73
C THR A 264 -28.04 5.99 -17.95
N PRO A 265 -29.13 6.40 -18.58
CA PRO A 265 -30.20 7.11 -17.88
C PRO A 265 -30.82 6.32 -16.72
N GLU A 266 -30.80 4.99 -16.78
CA GLU A 266 -31.37 4.10 -15.76
C GLU A 266 -30.53 4.09 -14.46
N ASP A 267 -29.24 4.50 -14.52
CA ASP A 267 -28.33 4.48 -13.38
C ASP A 267 -28.71 5.49 -12.29
N VAL A 268 -29.58 6.45 -12.59
CA VAL A 268 -30.16 7.35 -11.58
C VAL A 268 -30.84 6.57 -10.44
N ASN A 269 -31.44 5.42 -10.77
CA ASN A 269 -32.16 4.57 -9.82
C ASN A 269 -31.31 3.38 -9.32
N LYS A 270 -30.10 3.18 -9.83
CA LYS A 270 -29.20 2.12 -9.40
C LYS A 270 -28.09 2.65 -8.49
N PHE A 271 -27.56 1.79 -7.64
CA PHE A 271 -26.37 2.11 -6.88
C PHE A 271 -25.14 2.05 -7.82
N VAL A 272 -24.47 3.18 -8.00
CA VAL A 272 -23.29 3.30 -8.86
C VAL A 272 -22.02 3.21 -8.01
N LEU A 273 -21.29 2.10 -8.17
CA LEU A 273 -20.01 1.83 -7.54
C LEU A 273 -18.87 2.11 -8.53
N VAL A 274 -17.97 3.02 -8.20
CA VAL A 274 -16.75 3.29 -8.97
C VAL A 274 -15.57 2.60 -8.30
N ILE A 275 -14.78 1.86 -9.07
CA ILE A 275 -13.52 1.27 -8.64
C ILE A 275 -12.40 1.98 -9.37
N LYS A 276 -11.51 2.64 -8.64
CA LYS A 276 -10.39 3.40 -9.19
C LYS A 276 -9.23 3.39 -8.23
N HIS A 277 -8.07 2.90 -8.65
CA HIS A 277 -6.91 2.72 -7.76
C HIS A 277 -6.49 4.03 -7.09
N ARG A 278 -6.17 5.09 -7.84
CA ARG A 278 -5.84 6.40 -7.24
C ARG A 278 -7.09 7.16 -6.80
N PRO A 279 -7.08 7.79 -5.59
CA PRO A 279 -8.27 8.37 -4.99
C PRO A 279 -8.74 9.71 -5.58
N GLY A 280 -8.13 10.16 -6.68
CA GLY A 280 -8.61 11.33 -7.42
C GLY A 280 -9.99 11.06 -8.03
N LEU A 281 -10.89 12.04 -7.91
CA LEU A 281 -12.22 11.93 -8.50
C LEU A 281 -12.16 11.98 -10.03
N PRO A 282 -13.07 11.28 -10.74
CA PRO A 282 -13.32 11.53 -12.16
C PRO A 282 -13.69 12.99 -12.43
N VAL A 283 -13.36 13.50 -13.60
CA VAL A 283 -13.54 14.92 -13.96
C VAL A 283 -15.00 15.37 -13.86
N ASP A 284 -15.91 14.47 -14.19
CA ASP A 284 -17.34 14.72 -14.21
C ASP A 284 -18.11 13.97 -13.10
N ALA A 285 -17.47 13.78 -11.95
CA ALA A 285 -18.01 12.93 -10.86
C ALA A 285 -19.26 13.48 -10.18
N GLU A 286 -19.50 14.81 -10.22
CA GLU A 286 -20.56 15.47 -9.44
C GLU A 286 -21.92 14.81 -9.64
N GLY A 287 -22.46 14.23 -8.55
CA GLY A 287 -23.78 13.59 -8.54
C GLY A 287 -23.93 12.33 -9.38
N LYS A 288 -22.81 11.71 -9.85
CA LYS A 288 -22.86 10.59 -10.80
C LYS A 288 -22.44 9.24 -10.23
N PHE A 289 -22.11 9.17 -8.96
CA PHE A 289 -21.75 7.93 -8.28
C PHE A 289 -22.24 7.94 -6.84
N ASP A 290 -22.47 6.78 -6.27
CA ASP A 290 -22.86 6.63 -4.87
C ASP A 290 -21.66 6.31 -3.99
N LEU A 291 -20.72 5.46 -4.48
CA LEU A 291 -19.51 5.10 -3.77
C LEU A 291 -18.33 4.95 -4.74
N GLN A 292 -17.18 5.54 -4.41
CA GLN A 292 -15.89 5.26 -5.04
C GLN A 292 -14.99 4.51 -4.06
N LEU A 293 -14.35 3.41 -4.52
CA LEU A 293 -13.32 2.67 -3.79
C LEU A 293 -11.96 2.97 -4.38
N SER A 294 -10.98 3.27 -3.52
CA SER A 294 -9.63 3.64 -3.93
C SER A 294 -8.57 3.21 -2.92
N GLY A 295 -7.32 3.03 -3.38
CA GLY A 295 -6.15 2.68 -2.60
C GLY A 295 -4.98 3.64 -2.79
N HIS A 296 -3.84 3.10 -3.25
CA HIS A 296 -2.62 3.79 -3.69
C HIS A 296 -1.84 4.54 -2.59
N THR A 297 -2.53 5.13 -1.63
CA THR A 297 -1.88 6.04 -0.67
C THR A 297 -1.19 5.33 0.48
N HIS A 298 -1.54 4.05 0.74
CA HIS A 298 -1.11 3.26 1.89
C HIS A 298 -1.33 3.97 3.25
N GLY A 299 -2.24 4.95 3.30
CA GLY A 299 -2.32 5.81 4.46
C GLY A 299 -1.04 6.61 4.74
N GLY A 300 -0.17 6.77 3.73
CA GLY A 300 1.17 7.31 3.87
C GLY A 300 2.18 6.31 4.44
N GLN A 301 1.73 5.12 4.88
CA GLN A 301 2.50 4.02 5.49
C GLN A 301 3.16 4.40 6.84
N PHE A 302 3.62 5.65 6.97
CA PHE A 302 4.22 6.20 8.19
C PHE A 302 3.51 7.50 8.57
N TRP A 303 2.94 7.55 9.79
CA TRP A 303 2.42 8.80 10.32
C TRP A 303 3.58 9.82 10.49
N PRO A 304 3.44 11.11 10.13
CA PRO A 304 2.22 11.78 9.64
C PRO A 304 2.12 11.88 8.11
N MET A 305 2.86 11.07 7.34
CA MET A 305 2.96 11.17 5.87
C MET A 305 1.59 11.04 5.16
N GLY A 306 0.62 10.34 5.78
CA GLY A 306 -0.74 10.23 5.28
C GLY A 306 -1.43 11.58 5.07
N HIS A 307 -1.17 12.55 5.94
CA HIS A 307 -1.73 13.90 5.80
C HIS A 307 -1.23 14.61 4.53
N PHE A 308 0.06 14.46 4.21
CA PHE A 308 0.63 15.05 2.98
C PHE A 308 0.07 14.38 1.72
N LYS A 309 -0.07 13.04 1.73
CA LYS A 309 -0.70 12.31 0.62
C LYS A 309 -2.18 12.70 0.45
N SER A 310 -2.92 12.84 1.56
CA SER A 310 -4.31 13.29 1.53
C SER A 310 -4.46 14.68 0.90
N MET A 311 -3.55 15.60 1.17
CA MET A 311 -3.52 16.92 0.55
C MET A 311 -3.30 16.84 -0.97
N SER A 312 -2.37 16.00 -1.43
CA SER A 312 -2.06 15.82 -2.86
C SER A 312 -3.27 15.31 -3.65
N TYR A 313 -3.99 14.35 -3.11
CA TYR A 313 -5.18 13.76 -3.75
C TYR A 313 -6.48 14.45 -3.37
N ARG A 314 -6.45 15.46 -2.49
CA ARG A 314 -7.65 16.11 -1.92
C ARG A 314 -8.66 15.09 -1.38
N SER A 315 -8.18 13.95 -0.88
CA SER A 315 -8.99 12.85 -0.39
C SER A 315 -8.45 12.34 0.95
N GLN A 316 -9.33 12.12 1.91
CA GLN A 316 -8.98 11.61 3.24
C GLN A 316 -9.01 10.08 3.23
N GLN A 317 -8.26 9.47 4.14
CA GLN A 317 -8.35 8.03 4.40
C GLN A 317 -9.68 7.66 5.05
N GLY A 318 -10.14 6.42 4.79
CA GLY A 318 -11.44 5.97 5.23
C GLY A 318 -12.58 6.59 4.40
N LEU A 319 -13.76 6.61 4.98
CA LEU A 319 -14.98 7.10 4.31
C LEU A 319 -15.09 8.62 4.40
N SER A 320 -15.32 9.27 3.28
CA SER A 320 -15.57 10.71 3.19
C SER A 320 -16.61 11.02 2.12
N GLN A 321 -17.34 12.13 2.26
CA GLN A 321 -18.29 12.58 1.24
C GLN A 321 -17.62 13.55 0.27
N LYS A 322 -17.77 13.31 -1.03
CA LYS A 322 -17.17 14.11 -2.11
C LYS A 322 -18.08 14.11 -3.34
N ALA A 323 -18.20 15.25 -4.02
CA ALA A 323 -18.92 15.37 -5.29
C ALA A 323 -20.32 14.71 -5.27
N GLY A 324 -21.04 14.82 -4.17
CA GLY A 324 -22.38 14.24 -4.00
C GLY A 324 -22.43 12.73 -3.70
N GLY A 325 -21.28 12.02 -3.75
CA GLY A 325 -21.14 10.60 -3.41
C GLY A 325 -20.21 10.35 -2.22
N LEU A 326 -20.01 9.08 -1.89
CA LEU A 326 -19.07 8.62 -0.87
C LEU A 326 -17.77 8.17 -1.52
N VAL A 327 -16.63 8.46 -0.90
CA VAL A 327 -15.31 7.96 -1.31
C VAL A 327 -14.68 7.24 -0.14
N TYR A 328 -14.28 5.99 -0.34
CA TYR A 328 -13.49 5.24 0.63
C TYR A 328 -12.07 5.06 0.10
N VAL A 329 -11.08 5.53 0.87
CA VAL A 329 -9.67 5.36 0.56
C VAL A 329 -9.06 4.43 1.59
N SER A 330 -8.66 3.24 1.15
CA SER A 330 -8.05 2.23 2.01
C SER A 330 -6.59 2.53 2.30
N ASN A 331 -6.12 2.03 3.45
CA ASN A 331 -4.69 2.00 3.79
C ASN A 331 -3.92 0.90 3.04
N GLY A 332 -4.60 0.07 2.25
CA GLY A 332 -4.00 -1.07 1.58
C GLY A 332 -3.66 -2.23 2.53
N ALA A 333 -3.61 -3.43 1.99
CA ALA A 333 -3.33 -4.64 2.77
C ALA A 333 -1.84 -4.97 2.84
N GLY A 334 -1.07 -4.66 1.81
CA GLY A 334 0.38 -4.88 1.72
C GLY A 334 1.22 -3.68 2.16
N CYS A 335 2.43 -3.63 1.66
CA CYS A 335 3.38 -2.55 1.92
C CYS A 335 4.12 -2.18 0.63
N ASN A 336 4.35 -0.90 0.42
CA ASN A 336 5.18 -0.43 -0.69
C ASN A 336 6.63 -0.22 -0.22
N GLY A 337 7.58 -0.88 -0.87
CA GLY A 337 9.03 -0.77 -0.67
C GLY A 337 9.54 -1.45 0.60
N THR A 338 8.98 -1.23 1.78
CA THR A 338 9.41 -1.84 3.05
C THR A 338 8.23 -2.42 3.80
N CYS A 339 8.42 -3.60 4.44
CA CYS A 339 7.43 -4.20 5.34
C CYS A 339 7.47 -3.55 6.73
N MET A 340 7.30 -2.23 6.76
CA MET A 340 7.22 -1.43 7.99
C MET A 340 6.07 -0.44 7.88
N ARG A 341 5.31 -0.28 8.96
CA ARG A 341 4.26 0.75 9.08
C ARG A 341 4.33 1.41 10.45
N LEU A 342 4.04 2.71 10.53
CA LEU A 342 4.04 3.45 11.79
C LEU A 342 2.69 4.14 11.98
N PHE A 343 1.88 3.66 12.94
CA PHE A 343 0.55 4.16 13.29
C PHE A 343 -0.47 4.17 12.13
N VAL A 344 -0.18 3.39 11.07
CA VAL A 344 -1.06 3.18 9.93
C VAL A 344 -1.20 1.67 9.71
N GLN A 345 -2.30 1.09 10.17
CA GLN A 345 -2.52 -0.35 10.04
C GLN A 345 -2.90 -0.73 8.61
N PRO A 346 -2.34 -1.83 8.07
CA PRO A 346 -2.87 -2.42 6.85
C PRO A 346 -4.28 -2.95 7.08
N GLU A 347 -5.13 -2.95 6.05
CA GLU A 347 -6.53 -3.30 6.21
C GLU A 347 -7.12 -4.03 5.00
N ILE A 348 -8.13 -4.84 5.27
CA ILE A 348 -9.18 -5.18 4.31
C ILE A 348 -10.45 -4.41 4.71
N THR A 349 -11.27 -4.07 3.73
CA THR A 349 -12.52 -3.35 4.01
C THR A 349 -13.72 -4.20 3.63
N VAL A 350 -14.69 -4.28 4.53
CA VAL A 350 -15.99 -4.93 4.32
C VAL A 350 -17.04 -3.84 4.28
N ILE A 351 -17.73 -3.73 3.15
CA ILE A 351 -18.79 -2.74 2.95
C ILE A 351 -20.10 -3.48 2.84
N ASP A 352 -20.99 -3.27 3.78
CA ASP A 352 -22.36 -3.77 3.70
C ASP A 352 -23.27 -2.65 3.15
N LEU A 353 -23.73 -2.81 1.90
CA LEU A 353 -24.83 -2.04 1.38
C LEU A 353 -26.12 -2.62 1.96
N VAL A 354 -26.88 -1.82 2.68
CA VAL A 354 -28.10 -2.24 3.35
C VAL A 354 -29.28 -1.43 2.82
N LYS A 355 -30.37 -2.12 2.51
CA LYS A 355 -31.59 -1.48 2.03
C LYS A 355 -32.17 -0.58 3.13
N GLU A 356 -32.54 0.63 2.74
CA GLU A 356 -33.21 1.61 3.58
C GLU A 356 -34.71 1.33 3.69
#